data_79e8dd7f4b9db37e9a69f33810fd3323
#
_entry.id   79e8dd7f4b9db37e9a69f33810fd3323
#
_cell.length_a   1.000
_cell.length_b   1.000
_cell.length_c   1.000
_cell.angle_alpha   90.00
_cell.angle_beta   90.00
_cell.angle_gamma   90.00
#
_symmetry.space_group_name_H-M   'P 1'
#
loop_
_entity.id
_entity.type
_entity.pdbx_description
1 polymer ?
#
loop_
_entity_poly.entity_id
_entity_poly.type
_entity_poly.pdbx_seq_one_letter_code
_entity_poly.pdbx_strand_id
1 'polypeptide(L)'
;MAAPPRDWDAATYQRVSVPHEDWARSILDRLELAGDERVLDAGCGSGRVTSMLIERLPEGTVVAVDGSPAMIDQVRSVLRPQDEAVVSDLLELEISEPVDVVFSSAVFHWVLDHDALFRRLAAALTPGGRLAAQNGGAGNIDRLRRNSDEVASRDPYADHFEGFGRPWNYAAPEETEERLRRAGFERARCWLQPWDVVPPEPAEFLRTVCLGPHMDRLPEELRERYVDDVLAIEEEPLVLHYVRLNIDATAA
;
A
#
# COMPACT_ATOMS: atom_id res chain seq x y z
N MET A 1 18.59 8.52 -7.40
CA MET A 1 17.39 9.17 -6.85
C MET A 1 16.26 8.20 -7.02
N ALA A 2 15.47 7.94 -5.98
CA ALA A 2 14.25 7.16 -6.10
C ALA A 2 13.29 7.87 -7.06
N ALA A 3 12.49 7.12 -7.82
CA ALA A 3 11.44 7.71 -8.64
C ALA A 3 10.41 8.39 -7.72
N PRO A 4 9.83 9.54 -8.12
CA PRO A 4 8.79 10.17 -7.32
C PRO A 4 7.60 9.21 -7.10
N PRO A 5 6.84 9.36 -5.99
CA PRO A 5 5.62 8.61 -5.77
C PRO A 5 4.68 8.74 -6.98
N ARG A 6 4.03 7.62 -7.34
CA ARG A 6 3.10 7.59 -8.46
C ARG A 6 1.87 8.46 -8.18
N ASP A 7 1.47 9.28 -9.14
CA ASP A 7 0.18 9.97 -9.09
C ASP A 7 -0.93 9.01 -9.57
N TRP A 8 -1.90 8.74 -8.72
CA TRP A 8 -2.98 7.79 -8.96
C TRP A 8 -4.22 8.51 -9.48
N ASP A 9 -4.95 7.90 -10.43
CA ASP A 9 -6.33 8.30 -10.70
C ASP A 9 -7.22 7.92 -9.51
N ALA A 10 -7.31 8.85 -8.57
CA ALA A 10 -7.97 8.65 -7.30
C ALA A 10 -9.46 8.29 -7.44
N ALA A 11 -10.16 8.81 -8.47
CA ALA A 11 -11.59 8.55 -8.69
C ALA A 11 -11.82 7.10 -9.16
N THR A 12 -11.05 6.63 -10.13
CA THR A 12 -11.12 5.25 -10.62
C THR A 12 -10.66 4.26 -9.55
N TYR A 13 -9.55 4.57 -8.85
CA TYR A 13 -9.05 3.75 -7.74
C TYR A 13 -10.09 3.58 -6.64
N GLN A 14 -10.78 4.66 -6.24
CA GLN A 14 -11.83 4.61 -5.23
C GLN A 14 -12.99 3.67 -5.60
N ARG A 15 -13.35 3.59 -6.88
CA ARG A 15 -14.46 2.75 -7.36
C ARG A 15 -14.12 1.26 -7.37
N VAL A 16 -12.90 0.89 -7.75
CA VAL A 16 -12.52 -0.52 -7.98
C VAL A 16 -11.80 -1.17 -6.78
N SER A 17 -11.35 -0.41 -5.79
CA SER A 17 -10.55 -0.89 -4.66
C SER A 17 -11.37 -1.45 -3.48
N VAL A 18 -12.52 -2.08 -3.74
CA VAL A 18 -13.41 -2.67 -2.71
C VAL A 18 -12.68 -3.62 -1.73
N PRO A 19 -11.74 -4.50 -2.14
CA PRO A 19 -11.03 -5.38 -1.21
C PRO A 19 -10.21 -4.63 -0.13
N HIS A 20 -9.85 -3.35 -0.37
CA HIS A 20 -9.02 -2.58 0.54
C HIS A 20 -9.73 -2.26 1.87
N GLU A 21 -11.06 -2.15 1.88
CA GLU A 21 -11.81 -1.94 3.13
C GLU A 21 -11.73 -3.17 4.05
N ASP A 22 -11.88 -4.37 3.50
CA ASP A 22 -11.80 -5.60 4.29
C ASP A 22 -10.37 -5.81 4.83
N TRP A 23 -9.35 -5.48 4.03
CA TRP A 23 -7.96 -5.52 4.48
C TRP A 23 -7.71 -4.51 5.61
N ALA A 24 -8.17 -3.27 5.45
CA ALA A 24 -8.04 -2.24 6.47
C ALA A 24 -8.79 -2.62 7.75
N ARG A 25 -10.02 -3.14 7.62
CA ARG A 25 -10.82 -3.63 8.76
C ARG A 25 -10.07 -4.70 9.53
N SER A 26 -9.41 -5.64 8.84
CA SER A 26 -8.63 -6.69 9.50
C SER A 26 -7.43 -6.14 10.30
N ILE A 27 -6.86 -4.99 9.91
CA ILE A 27 -5.82 -4.30 10.68
C ILE A 27 -6.44 -3.61 11.89
N LEU A 28 -7.53 -2.86 11.67
CA LEU A 28 -8.22 -2.09 12.72
C LEU A 28 -8.76 -3.00 13.82
N ASP A 29 -9.24 -4.20 13.48
CA ASP A 29 -9.82 -5.14 14.44
C ASP A 29 -8.77 -5.76 15.38
N ARG A 30 -7.48 -5.80 14.98
CA ARG A 30 -6.38 -6.23 15.83
C ARG A 30 -5.64 -5.09 16.52
N LEU A 31 -5.91 -3.84 16.10
CA LEU A 31 -5.33 -2.64 16.66
C LEU A 31 -6.25 -2.12 17.77
N GLU A 32 -6.04 -2.59 18.99
CA GLU A 32 -6.82 -2.16 20.16
C GLU A 32 -6.54 -0.68 20.46
N LEU A 33 -7.41 0.23 19.95
CA LEU A 33 -7.34 1.67 20.17
C LEU A 33 -8.18 2.04 21.41
N ALA A 34 -7.63 2.89 22.27
CA ALA A 34 -8.35 3.48 23.40
C ALA A 34 -9.31 4.61 22.96
N GLY A 35 -9.02 5.23 21.83
CA GLY A 35 -9.83 6.27 21.20
C GLY A 35 -9.30 7.69 21.36
N ASP A 36 -8.19 7.88 22.08
CA ASP A 36 -7.51 9.17 22.33
C ASP A 36 -6.11 9.26 21.71
N GLU A 37 -5.71 8.22 20.96
CA GLU A 37 -4.37 8.18 20.36
C GLU A 37 -4.21 9.20 19.24
N ARG A 38 -2.97 9.62 19.02
CA ARG A 38 -2.51 10.28 17.80
C ARG A 38 -2.01 9.22 16.83
N VAL A 39 -2.67 9.08 15.68
CA VAL A 39 -2.40 8.01 14.71
C VAL A 39 -1.86 8.59 13.42
N LEU A 40 -0.73 8.08 12.94
CA LEU A 40 -0.22 8.31 11.59
C LEU A 40 -0.86 7.29 10.63
N ASP A 41 -1.63 7.75 9.65
CA ASP A 41 -2.10 6.97 8.51
C ASP A 41 -1.08 7.10 7.38
N ALA A 42 -0.16 6.14 7.31
CA ALA A 42 0.98 6.15 6.38
C ALA A 42 0.57 5.58 5.01
N GLY A 43 0.37 6.45 4.04
CA GLY A 43 -0.20 6.16 2.72
C GLY A 43 -1.73 6.16 2.77
N CYS A 44 -2.31 7.28 3.20
CA CYS A 44 -3.75 7.43 3.46
C CYS A 44 -4.62 7.33 2.19
N GLY A 45 -4.02 7.49 1.01
CA GLY A 45 -4.75 7.54 -0.25
C GLY A 45 -5.87 8.59 -0.24
N SER A 46 -7.01 8.25 -0.82
CA SER A 46 -8.18 9.15 -0.90
C SER A 46 -8.94 9.35 0.43
N GLY A 47 -8.52 8.71 1.53
CA GLY A 47 -9.12 8.87 2.84
C GLY A 47 -10.22 7.87 3.20
N ARG A 48 -10.50 6.86 2.35
CA ARG A 48 -11.50 5.83 2.64
C ARG A 48 -11.21 5.09 3.94
N VAL A 49 -9.97 4.67 4.14
CA VAL A 49 -9.54 3.99 5.36
C VAL A 49 -9.32 4.97 6.51
N THR A 50 -8.86 6.18 6.21
CA THR A 50 -8.72 7.26 7.18
C THR A 50 -10.04 7.56 7.89
N SER A 51 -11.18 7.54 7.18
CA SER A 51 -12.49 7.72 7.81
C SER A 51 -12.83 6.60 8.82
N MET A 52 -12.44 5.36 8.54
CA MET A 52 -12.61 4.24 9.48
C MET A 52 -11.73 4.36 10.73
N LEU A 53 -10.51 4.94 10.57
CA LEU A 53 -9.65 5.28 11.71
C LEU A 53 -10.28 6.37 12.57
N ILE A 54 -10.78 7.45 11.95
CA ILE A 54 -11.43 8.57 12.64
C ILE A 54 -12.61 8.11 13.49
N GLU A 55 -13.42 7.16 12.98
CA GLU A 55 -14.53 6.57 13.75
C GLU A 55 -14.07 5.84 15.02
N ARG A 56 -12.83 5.33 15.05
CA ARG A 56 -12.24 4.64 16.21
C ARG A 56 -11.51 5.58 17.17
N LEU A 57 -11.40 6.88 16.82
CA LEU A 57 -10.63 7.88 17.56
C LEU A 57 -11.51 9.10 17.95
N PRO A 58 -12.54 8.93 18.78
CA PRO A 58 -13.45 10.02 19.14
C PRO A 58 -12.73 11.21 19.80
N GLU A 59 -11.71 10.97 20.63
CA GLU A 59 -10.90 11.96 21.33
C GLU A 59 -9.48 12.11 20.73
N GLY A 60 -9.07 11.18 19.86
CA GLY A 60 -7.75 11.14 19.24
C GLY A 60 -7.65 12.00 17.98
N THR A 61 -6.48 11.93 17.31
CA THR A 61 -6.20 12.66 16.07
C THR A 61 -5.55 11.78 15.02
N VAL A 62 -5.73 12.15 13.74
CA VAL A 62 -5.10 11.48 12.60
C VAL A 62 -4.15 12.43 11.88
N VAL A 63 -2.94 11.95 11.59
CA VAL A 63 -2.00 12.56 10.65
C VAL A 63 -2.03 11.72 9.38
N ALA A 64 -2.73 12.19 8.36
CA ALA A 64 -2.86 11.50 7.07
C ALA A 64 -1.72 11.90 6.14
N VAL A 65 -0.90 10.94 5.72
CA VAL A 65 0.27 11.17 4.87
C VAL A 65 0.15 10.37 3.57
N ASP A 66 0.37 11.01 2.44
CA ASP A 66 0.49 10.35 1.14
C ASP A 66 1.49 11.11 0.25
N GLY A 67 2.15 10.40 -0.66
CA GLY A 67 3.07 11.00 -1.62
C GLY A 67 2.38 11.72 -2.77
N SER A 68 1.09 11.45 -3.01
CA SER A 68 0.29 12.06 -4.08
C SER A 68 -0.46 13.30 -3.56
N PRO A 69 -0.19 14.50 -4.13
CA PRO A 69 -0.99 15.70 -3.81
C PRO A 69 -2.48 15.52 -4.08
N ALA A 70 -2.84 14.79 -5.15
CA ALA A 70 -4.25 14.53 -5.51
C ALA A 70 -4.96 13.68 -4.45
N MET A 71 -4.28 12.71 -3.84
CA MET A 71 -4.80 11.91 -2.73
C MET A 71 -4.98 12.78 -1.47
N ILE A 72 -3.99 13.62 -1.15
CA ILE A 72 -4.08 14.54 -0.02
C ILE A 72 -5.22 15.55 -0.19
N ASP A 73 -5.47 16.05 -1.39
CA ASP A 73 -6.61 16.94 -1.64
C ASP A 73 -7.95 16.22 -1.38
N GLN A 74 -8.05 14.94 -1.70
CA GLN A 74 -9.26 14.15 -1.44
C GLN A 74 -9.44 13.82 0.06
N VAL A 75 -8.37 13.38 0.75
CA VAL A 75 -8.48 12.99 2.17
C VAL A 75 -8.93 14.17 3.05
N ARG A 76 -8.62 15.40 2.67
CA ARG A 76 -9.10 16.61 3.40
C ARG A 76 -10.60 16.66 3.59
N SER A 77 -11.38 16.03 2.69
CA SER A 77 -12.85 16.03 2.77
C SER A 77 -13.39 15.17 3.92
N VAL A 78 -12.60 14.24 4.46
CA VAL A 78 -13.00 13.35 5.56
C VAL A 78 -12.34 13.74 6.90
N LEU A 79 -11.32 14.62 6.89
CA LEU A 79 -10.61 15.03 8.07
C LEU A 79 -11.41 16.00 8.93
N ARG A 80 -11.26 15.90 10.24
CA ARG A 80 -11.81 16.82 11.25
C ARG A 80 -10.84 18.00 11.44
N PRO A 81 -11.27 19.12 12.08
CA PRO A 81 -10.41 20.29 12.31
C PRO A 81 -9.11 20.00 13.08
N GLN A 82 -9.09 18.96 13.92
CA GLN A 82 -7.92 18.55 14.69
C GLN A 82 -7.00 17.57 13.94
N ASP A 83 -7.44 17.03 12.80
CA ASP A 83 -6.64 16.10 11.99
C ASP A 83 -5.74 16.86 11.01
N GLU A 84 -4.64 16.24 10.60
CA GLU A 84 -3.65 16.82 9.70
C GLU A 84 -3.55 16.06 8.39
N ALA A 85 -3.24 16.74 7.28
CA ALA A 85 -2.95 16.16 5.98
C ALA A 85 -1.62 16.66 5.44
N VAL A 86 -0.70 15.75 5.13
CA VAL A 86 0.67 16.04 4.74
C VAL A 86 1.02 15.34 3.43
N VAL A 87 1.50 16.08 2.42
CA VAL A 87 2.11 15.50 1.23
C VAL A 87 3.57 15.18 1.56
N SER A 88 3.92 13.90 1.60
CA SER A 88 5.29 13.45 1.84
C SER A 88 5.54 12.06 1.30
N ASP A 89 6.74 11.83 0.74
CA ASP A 89 7.27 10.48 0.59
C ASP A 89 7.56 9.91 1.99
N LEU A 90 7.16 8.66 2.23
CA LEU A 90 7.40 7.99 3.52
C LEU A 90 8.90 7.81 3.83
N LEU A 91 9.76 7.84 2.83
CA LEU A 91 11.22 7.82 3.03
C LEU A 91 11.77 9.18 3.50
N GLU A 92 11.01 10.26 3.30
CA GLU A 92 11.35 11.63 3.70
C GLU A 92 10.43 12.13 4.84
N LEU A 93 9.63 11.22 5.42
CA LEU A 93 8.64 11.56 6.44
C LEU A 93 9.27 12.30 7.62
N GLU A 94 8.74 13.49 7.88
CA GLU A 94 9.00 14.29 9.08
C GLU A 94 7.65 14.77 9.64
N ILE A 95 7.39 14.48 10.91
CA ILE A 95 6.18 14.92 11.60
C ILE A 95 6.57 15.79 12.80
N SER A 96 5.71 16.77 13.11
CA SER A 96 6.00 17.78 14.14
C SER A 96 6.03 17.22 15.57
N GLU A 97 5.17 16.23 15.82
CA GLU A 97 5.01 15.59 17.13
C GLU A 97 4.91 14.08 16.94
N PRO A 98 5.54 13.26 17.79
CA PRO A 98 5.44 11.82 17.72
C PRO A 98 3.99 11.32 17.80
N VAL A 99 3.76 10.14 17.24
CA VAL A 99 2.45 9.47 17.25
C VAL A 99 2.47 8.21 18.12
N ASP A 100 1.32 7.82 18.64
CA ASP A 100 1.17 6.60 19.45
C ASP A 100 1.06 5.36 18.58
N VAL A 101 0.53 5.54 17.36
CA VAL A 101 0.32 4.46 16.41
C VAL A 101 0.67 4.90 15.00
N VAL A 102 1.38 4.04 14.28
CA VAL A 102 1.47 4.06 12.81
C VAL A 102 0.54 2.99 12.27
N PHE A 103 -0.39 3.40 11.45
CA PHE A 103 -1.29 2.54 10.68
C PHE A 103 -0.91 2.61 9.20
N SER A 104 -0.96 1.48 8.47
CA SER A 104 -0.77 1.49 7.01
C SER A 104 -1.49 0.33 6.34
N SER A 105 -2.21 0.59 5.26
CA SER A 105 -2.92 -0.42 4.49
C SER A 105 -2.59 -0.35 3.00
N ALA A 106 -2.03 -1.43 2.47
CA ALA A 106 -1.70 -1.62 1.04
C ALA A 106 -0.67 -0.63 0.47
N VAL A 107 0.31 -0.19 1.28
CA VAL A 107 1.28 0.86 0.90
C VAL A 107 2.72 0.35 0.81
N PHE A 108 3.24 -0.31 1.84
CA PHE A 108 4.69 -0.53 1.98
C PHE A 108 5.32 -1.32 0.84
N HIS A 109 4.57 -2.15 0.15
CA HIS A 109 5.09 -2.85 -1.03
C HIS A 109 5.44 -1.93 -2.21
N TRP A 110 5.00 -0.67 -2.22
CA TRP A 110 5.40 0.35 -3.17
C TRP A 110 6.73 1.04 -2.80
N VAL A 111 7.17 0.89 -1.55
CA VAL A 111 8.43 1.44 -1.06
C VAL A 111 9.53 0.38 -1.23
N LEU A 112 10.54 0.65 -2.05
CA LEU A 112 11.57 -0.36 -2.33
C LEU A 112 12.59 -0.50 -1.19
N ASP A 113 12.91 0.58 -0.47
CA ASP A 113 13.82 0.60 0.67
C ASP A 113 13.07 0.48 2.00
N HIS A 114 12.77 -0.75 2.41
CA HIS A 114 12.12 -1.02 3.68
C HIS A 114 12.99 -0.72 4.90
N ASP A 115 14.32 -0.76 4.78
CA ASP A 115 15.21 -0.39 5.88
C ASP A 115 15.12 1.11 6.18
N ALA A 116 15.09 1.97 5.15
CA ALA A 116 14.87 3.40 5.33
C ALA A 116 13.45 3.70 5.83
N LEU A 117 12.43 3.04 5.26
CA LEU A 117 11.03 3.19 5.66
C LEU A 117 10.87 2.93 7.16
N PHE A 118 11.29 1.76 7.65
CA PHE A 118 11.07 1.39 9.05
C PHE A 118 11.85 2.27 10.02
N ARG A 119 13.02 2.78 9.64
CA ARG A 119 13.72 3.80 10.46
C ARG A 119 12.92 5.10 10.57
N ARG A 120 12.30 5.56 9.48
CA ARG A 120 11.44 6.76 9.49
C ARG A 120 10.20 6.56 10.36
N LEU A 121 9.54 5.40 10.23
CA LEU A 121 8.36 5.08 11.04
C LEU A 121 8.70 4.92 12.52
N ALA A 122 9.84 4.30 12.86
CA ALA A 122 10.29 4.21 14.26
C ALA A 122 10.58 5.59 14.86
N ALA A 123 11.20 6.49 14.09
CA ALA A 123 11.48 7.86 14.53
C ALA A 123 10.22 8.73 14.70
N ALA A 124 9.11 8.35 14.05
CA ALA A 124 7.82 9.02 14.17
C ALA A 124 7.01 8.58 15.41
N LEU A 125 7.34 7.42 15.99
CA LEU A 125 6.60 6.84 17.12
C LEU A 125 7.08 7.38 18.48
N THR A 126 6.15 7.46 19.42
CA THR A 126 6.48 7.59 20.85
C THR A 126 7.17 6.31 21.35
N PRO A 127 7.97 6.39 22.43
CA PRO A 127 8.48 5.16 23.09
C PRO A 127 7.31 4.23 23.47
N GLY A 128 7.39 2.95 23.08
CA GLY A 128 6.31 1.99 23.24
C GLY A 128 5.16 2.14 22.23
N GLY A 129 5.26 3.08 21.30
CA GLY A 129 4.29 3.26 20.21
C GLY A 129 4.20 2.05 19.29
N ARG A 130 3.09 1.89 18.59
CA ARG A 130 2.75 0.68 17.83
C ARG A 130 2.75 0.93 16.33
N LEU A 131 3.22 -0.05 15.57
CA LEU A 131 3.05 -0.14 14.12
C LEU A 131 2.09 -1.29 13.80
N ALA A 132 1.01 -1.01 13.10
CA ALA A 132 0.10 -2.01 12.55
C ALA A 132 -0.07 -1.79 11.04
N ALA A 133 0.37 -2.74 10.24
CA ALA A 133 0.29 -2.61 8.79
C ALA A 133 -0.09 -3.91 8.08
N GLN A 134 -0.60 -3.77 6.85
CA GLN A 134 -0.79 -4.88 5.93
C GLN A 134 -0.54 -4.42 4.49
N ASN A 135 0.27 -5.19 3.78
CA ASN A 135 0.59 -4.91 2.37
C ASN A 135 0.80 -6.21 1.58
N GLY A 136 1.07 -6.13 0.29
CA GLY A 136 1.47 -7.30 -0.49
C GLY A 136 2.78 -7.89 0.06
N GLY A 137 2.81 -9.20 0.33
CA GLY A 137 3.97 -9.93 0.83
C GLY A 137 4.54 -10.91 -0.19
N ALA A 138 5.50 -11.72 0.24
CA ALA A 138 6.12 -12.75 -0.60
C ALA A 138 5.05 -13.67 -1.23
N GLY A 139 5.12 -13.86 -2.55
CA GLY A 139 4.13 -14.64 -3.30
C GLY A 139 2.87 -13.88 -3.74
N ASN A 140 2.74 -12.58 -3.39
CA ASN A 140 1.56 -11.78 -3.74
C ASN A 140 1.32 -11.74 -5.25
N ILE A 141 0.14 -12.16 -5.70
CA ILE A 141 -0.31 -12.23 -7.11
C ILE A 141 0.74 -12.79 -8.09
N ASP A 142 1.51 -13.79 -7.64
CA ASP A 142 2.67 -14.31 -8.40
C ASP A 142 2.30 -14.87 -9.78
N ARG A 143 1.12 -15.48 -9.92
CA ARG A 143 0.66 -15.97 -11.24
C ARG A 143 0.44 -14.80 -12.20
N LEU A 144 -0.34 -13.80 -11.79
CA LEU A 144 -0.57 -12.62 -12.62
C LEU A 144 0.74 -11.92 -13.00
N ARG A 145 1.70 -11.81 -12.05
CA ARG A 145 3.00 -11.21 -12.32
C ARG A 145 3.78 -11.97 -13.38
N ARG A 146 3.87 -13.31 -13.28
CA ARG A 146 4.53 -14.12 -14.30
C ARG A 146 3.87 -13.98 -15.67
N ASN A 147 2.54 -13.98 -15.71
CA ASN A 147 1.78 -13.83 -16.94
C ASN A 147 1.97 -12.43 -17.55
N SER A 148 1.95 -11.37 -16.73
CA SER A 148 2.23 -10.03 -17.22
C SER A 148 3.68 -9.86 -17.71
N ASP A 149 4.67 -10.45 -17.04
CA ASP A 149 6.06 -10.47 -17.49
C ASP A 149 6.21 -11.24 -18.84
N GLU A 150 5.50 -12.35 -19.01
CA GLU A 150 5.46 -13.12 -20.26
C GLU A 150 4.89 -12.29 -21.41
N VAL A 151 3.75 -11.61 -21.21
CA VAL A 151 3.17 -10.72 -22.23
C VAL A 151 4.10 -9.55 -22.53
N ALA A 152 4.69 -8.94 -21.51
CA ALA A 152 5.63 -7.83 -21.65
C ALA A 152 6.87 -8.19 -22.52
N SER A 153 7.24 -9.46 -22.57
CA SER A 153 8.37 -9.94 -23.37
C SER A 153 8.05 -10.15 -24.86
N ARG A 154 6.79 -10.00 -25.29
CA ARG A 154 6.33 -10.22 -26.66
C ARG A 154 6.24 -8.92 -27.45
N ASP A 155 6.29 -9.01 -28.80
CA ASP A 155 5.89 -7.88 -29.65
C ASP A 155 4.39 -7.57 -29.50
N PRO A 156 3.96 -6.31 -29.45
CA PRO A 156 4.72 -5.08 -29.63
C PRO A 156 5.24 -4.46 -28.32
N TYR A 157 5.28 -5.17 -27.20
CA TYR A 157 5.53 -4.62 -25.86
C TYR A 157 6.98 -4.62 -25.45
N ALA A 158 7.80 -5.56 -25.93
CA ALA A 158 9.14 -5.85 -25.43
C ALA A 158 10.05 -4.62 -25.31
N ASP A 159 10.06 -3.76 -26.32
CA ASP A 159 10.90 -2.55 -26.34
C ASP A 159 10.52 -1.56 -25.21
N HIS A 160 9.25 -1.53 -24.82
CA HIS A 160 8.76 -0.63 -23.76
C HIS A 160 9.15 -1.12 -22.36
N PHE A 161 9.42 -2.42 -22.21
CA PHE A 161 9.79 -3.04 -20.93
C PHE A 161 11.29 -3.28 -20.77
N GLU A 162 12.13 -2.83 -21.71
CA GLU A 162 13.58 -2.89 -21.56
C GLU A 162 14.00 -2.13 -20.28
N GLY A 163 14.72 -2.84 -19.38
CA GLY A 163 15.12 -2.29 -18.08
C GLY A 163 13.98 -2.07 -17.09
N PHE A 164 12.78 -2.61 -17.33
CA PHE A 164 11.68 -2.59 -16.37
C PHE A 164 12.02 -3.48 -15.17
N GLY A 165 12.37 -2.88 -14.07
CA GLY A 165 12.67 -3.58 -12.82
C GLY A 165 11.40 -4.08 -12.13
N ARG A 166 11.56 -4.59 -10.91
CA ARG A 166 10.41 -4.93 -10.05
C ARG A 166 9.92 -3.68 -9.34
N PRO A 167 8.73 -3.16 -9.66
CA PRO A 167 8.21 -1.93 -9.04
C PRO A 167 7.64 -2.15 -7.62
N TRP A 168 7.69 -3.39 -7.12
CA TRP A 168 7.17 -3.77 -5.80
C TRP A 168 8.22 -4.49 -4.97
N ASN A 169 8.18 -4.23 -3.67
CA ASN A 169 8.91 -5.01 -2.66
C ASN A 169 7.92 -5.90 -1.89
N TYR A 170 7.69 -7.12 -2.38
CA TYR A 170 6.88 -8.12 -1.68
C TYR A 170 7.78 -8.93 -0.72
N ALA A 171 7.98 -8.37 0.47
CA ALA A 171 8.89 -8.91 1.46
C ALA A 171 8.33 -10.16 2.18
N ALA A 172 9.25 -11.00 2.67
CA ALA A 172 8.93 -12.13 3.54
C ALA A 172 8.81 -11.69 5.03
N PRO A 173 8.07 -12.43 5.87
CA PRO A 173 7.90 -12.11 7.28
C PRO A 173 9.22 -12.00 8.04
N GLU A 174 10.09 -13.01 7.90
CA GLU A 174 11.33 -13.12 8.66
C GLU A 174 12.29 -11.96 8.34
N GLU A 175 12.39 -11.62 7.06
CA GLU A 175 13.18 -10.48 6.59
C GLU A 175 12.63 -9.16 7.10
N THR A 176 11.30 -9.03 7.13
CA THR A 176 10.61 -7.83 7.64
C THR A 176 10.82 -7.67 9.14
N GLU A 177 10.70 -8.74 9.93
CA GLU A 177 10.98 -8.71 11.38
C GLU A 177 12.42 -8.32 11.68
N GLU A 178 13.39 -8.81 10.88
CA GLU A 178 14.77 -8.43 11.03
C GLU A 178 15.02 -6.96 10.75
N ARG A 179 14.40 -6.41 9.68
CA ARG A 179 14.46 -4.98 9.35
C ARG A 179 13.83 -4.11 10.44
N LEU A 180 12.68 -4.51 10.98
CA LEU A 180 12.01 -3.81 12.08
C LEU A 180 12.92 -3.78 13.33
N ARG A 181 13.55 -4.90 13.72
CA ARG A 181 14.49 -4.93 14.85
C ARG A 181 15.67 -3.99 14.63
N ARG A 182 16.26 -3.97 13.43
CA ARG A 182 17.34 -3.01 13.09
C ARG A 182 16.88 -1.54 13.14
N ALA A 183 15.61 -1.28 12.87
CA ALA A 183 15.04 0.05 12.91
C ALA A 183 14.69 0.56 14.32
N GLY A 184 14.77 -0.30 15.36
CA GLY A 184 14.50 0.07 16.75
C GLY A 184 13.15 -0.41 17.28
N PHE A 185 12.50 -1.38 16.63
CA PHE A 185 11.33 -2.04 17.20
C PHE A 185 11.75 -3.20 18.10
N GLU A 186 11.28 -3.21 19.36
CA GLU A 186 11.60 -4.26 20.33
C GLU A 186 10.81 -5.53 20.10
N ARG A 187 9.56 -5.40 19.66
CA ARG A 187 8.68 -6.51 19.36
C ARG A 187 8.18 -6.38 17.94
N ALA A 188 8.40 -7.40 17.13
CA ALA A 188 7.90 -7.47 15.78
C ALA A 188 7.33 -8.87 15.53
N ARG A 189 6.12 -8.92 15.00
CA ARG A 189 5.46 -10.13 14.52
C ARG A 189 4.98 -9.87 13.12
N CYS A 190 5.46 -10.67 12.18
CA CYS A 190 5.02 -10.63 10.79
C CYS A 190 4.51 -11.99 10.35
N TRP A 191 3.47 -12.01 9.50
CA TRP A 191 2.95 -13.26 8.94
C TRP A 191 2.27 -13.02 7.59
N LEU A 192 2.26 -14.06 6.76
CA LEU A 192 1.54 -14.06 5.50
C LEU A 192 0.11 -14.59 5.67
N GLN A 193 -0.81 -13.96 4.96
CA GLN A 193 -2.21 -14.34 4.92
C GLN A 193 -2.68 -14.41 3.47
N PRO A 194 -3.03 -15.60 2.95
CA PRO A 194 -3.66 -15.72 1.65
C PRO A 194 -5.04 -15.04 1.63
N TRP A 195 -5.35 -14.41 0.49
CA TRP A 195 -6.62 -13.72 0.29
C TRP A 195 -7.00 -13.71 -1.19
N ASP A 196 -7.97 -14.51 -1.56
CA ASP A 196 -8.42 -14.57 -2.95
C ASP A 196 -9.40 -13.44 -3.27
N VAL A 197 -9.21 -12.82 -4.43
CA VAL A 197 -10.06 -11.74 -4.94
C VAL A 197 -10.55 -12.10 -6.33
N VAL A 198 -11.87 -12.09 -6.52
CA VAL A 198 -12.51 -12.20 -7.83
C VAL A 198 -13.02 -10.81 -8.21
N PRO A 199 -12.31 -10.06 -9.06
CA PRO A 199 -12.73 -8.71 -9.43
C PRO A 199 -13.97 -8.76 -10.32
N PRO A 200 -15.01 -7.92 -10.06
CA PRO A 200 -16.21 -7.89 -10.88
C PRO A 200 -15.97 -7.37 -12.30
N GLU A 201 -14.98 -6.50 -12.46
CA GLU A 201 -14.53 -5.93 -13.73
C GLU A 201 -13.03 -6.21 -13.92
N PRO A 202 -12.65 -7.43 -14.40
CA PRO A 202 -11.26 -7.89 -14.41
C PRO A 202 -10.30 -6.94 -15.14
N ALA A 203 -10.66 -6.50 -16.36
CA ALA A 203 -9.79 -5.63 -17.15
C ALA A 203 -9.50 -4.29 -16.47
N GLU A 204 -10.53 -3.65 -15.94
CA GLU A 204 -10.37 -2.38 -15.25
C GLU A 204 -9.60 -2.52 -13.93
N PHE A 205 -9.88 -3.60 -13.19
CA PHE A 205 -9.16 -3.90 -11.95
C PHE A 205 -7.67 -4.14 -12.22
N LEU A 206 -7.33 -4.96 -13.22
CA LEU A 206 -5.94 -5.19 -13.58
C LEU A 206 -5.24 -3.89 -13.99
N ARG A 207 -5.86 -3.12 -14.87
CA ARG A 207 -5.29 -1.85 -15.36
C ARG A 207 -5.02 -0.88 -14.22
N THR A 208 -5.96 -0.75 -13.28
CA THR A 208 -5.92 0.31 -12.24
C THR A 208 -5.14 -0.14 -11.00
N VAL A 209 -5.37 -1.38 -10.52
CA VAL A 209 -4.84 -1.83 -9.23
C VAL A 209 -3.55 -2.64 -9.37
N CYS A 210 -3.49 -3.55 -10.35
CA CYS A 210 -2.39 -4.52 -10.42
C CYS A 210 -1.27 -4.10 -11.38
N LEU A 211 -1.61 -3.60 -12.56
CA LEU A 211 -0.68 -3.35 -13.66
C LEU A 211 -0.33 -1.87 -13.86
N GLY A 212 -0.63 -1.03 -12.89
CA GLY A 212 -0.35 0.39 -12.98
C GLY A 212 1.06 0.75 -13.47
N PRO A 213 2.13 0.19 -12.89
CA PRO A 213 3.49 0.44 -13.38
C PRO A 213 3.73 0.01 -14.83
N HIS A 214 3.00 -1.02 -15.31
CA HIS A 214 3.05 -1.42 -16.73
C HIS A 214 2.37 -0.38 -17.62
N MET A 215 1.22 0.16 -17.15
CA MET A 215 0.53 1.22 -17.90
C MET A 215 1.39 2.47 -18.07
N ASP A 216 2.21 2.81 -17.08
CA ASP A 216 3.10 3.97 -17.14
C ASP A 216 4.24 3.81 -18.17
N ARG A 217 4.58 2.54 -18.52
CA ARG A 217 5.60 2.23 -19.54
C ARG A 217 5.04 2.22 -20.95
N LEU A 218 3.76 1.91 -21.10
CA LEU A 218 3.14 1.73 -22.40
C LEU A 218 2.54 3.02 -22.93
N PRO A 219 2.68 3.30 -24.25
CA PRO A 219 1.89 4.32 -24.91
C PRO A 219 0.40 3.97 -24.84
N GLU A 220 -0.45 4.99 -24.86
CA GLU A 220 -1.89 4.86 -24.59
C GLU A 220 -2.56 3.82 -25.51
N GLU A 221 -2.19 3.79 -26.77
CA GLU A 221 -2.73 2.86 -27.78
C GLU A 221 -2.43 1.38 -27.52
N LEU A 222 -1.45 1.05 -26.68
CA LEU A 222 -1.11 -0.33 -26.34
C LEU A 222 -1.68 -0.79 -24.99
N ARG A 223 -2.17 0.12 -24.15
CA ARG A 223 -2.57 -0.20 -22.76
C ARG A 223 -3.73 -1.17 -22.67
N GLU A 224 -4.81 -0.93 -23.42
CA GLU A 224 -5.97 -1.83 -23.42
C GLU A 224 -5.59 -3.22 -23.96
N ARG A 225 -4.92 -3.24 -25.12
CA ARG A 225 -4.48 -4.48 -25.73
C ARG A 225 -3.56 -5.29 -24.81
N TYR A 226 -2.67 -4.64 -24.07
CA TYR A 226 -1.79 -5.32 -23.11
C TYR A 226 -2.59 -6.01 -22.00
N VAL A 227 -3.59 -5.34 -21.44
CA VAL A 227 -4.47 -5.90 -20.41
C VAL A 227 -5.25 -7.10 -20.96
N ASP A 228 -5.79 -6.99 -22.19
CA ASP A 228 -6.51 -8.09 -22.85
C ASP A 228 -5.60 -9.29 -23.11
N ASP A 229 -4.36 -9.06 -23.58
CA ASP A 229 -3.39 -10.13 -23.83
C ASP A 229 -2.95 -10.82 -22.51
N VAL A 230 -2.87 -10.09 -21.38
CA VAL A 230 -2.64 -10.67 -20.05
C VAL A 230 -3.84 -11.50 -19.61
N LEU A 231 -5.07 -10.98 -19.76
CA LEU A 231 -6.28 -11.71 -19.43
C LEU A 231 -6.45 -12.99 -20.26
N ALA A 232 -6.06 -12.96 -21.53
CA ALA A 232 -6.19 -14.10 -22.43
C ALA A 232 -5.36 -15.35 -22.00
N ILE A 233 -4.37 -15.17 -21.14
CA ILE A 233 -3.55 -16.27 -20.57
C ILE A 233 -3.85 -16.57 -19.10
N GLU A 234 -4.81 -15.83 -18.49
CA GLU A 234 -5.33 -16.12 -17.16
C GLU A 234 -6.47 -17.15 -17.22
N GLU A 235 -6.76 -17.78 -16.08
CA GLU A 235 -7.91 -18.69 -15.93
C GLU A 235 -9.23 -17.91 -15.81
N GLU A 236 -10.31 -18.48 -16.35
CA GLU A 236 -11.66 -17.93 -16.17
C GLU A 236 -12.49 -18.78 -15.17
N PRO A 237 -13.14 -18.14 -14.15
CA PRO A 237 -13.06 -16.71 -13.83
C PRO A 237 -11.68 -16.32 -13.30
N LEU A 238 -11.27 -15.05 -13.50
CA LEU A 238 -10.03 -14.53 -12.94
C LEU A 238 -10.10 -14.56 -11.40
N VAL A 239 -9.18 -15.32 -10.80
CA VAL A 239 -8.97 -15.34 -9.35
C VAL A 239 -7.57 -14.81 -9.06
N LEU A 240 -7.50 -13.67 -8.39
CA LEU A 240 -6.23 -13.07 -7.95
C LEU A 240 -5.87 -13.61 -6.56
N HIS A 241 -4.84 -14.44 -6.50
CA HIS A 241 -4.32 -14.99 -5.26
C HIS A 241 -3.40 -13.97 -4.58
N TYR A 242 -3.99 -13.07 -3.80
CA TYR A 242 -3.21 -12.17 -2.96
C TYR A 242 -2.57 -12.90 -1.80
N VAL A 243 -1.36 -12.47 -1.46
CA VAL A 243 -0.68 -12.84 -0.22
C VAL A 243 -0.39 -11.56 0.55
N ARG A 244 -1.05 -11.39 1.68
CA ARG A 244 -0.94 -10.19 2.50
C ARG A 244 0.10 -10.41 3.60
N LEU A 245 1.12 -9.55 3.64
CA LEU A 245 2.06 -9.46 4.75
C LEU A 245 1.44 -8.57 5.83
N ASN A 246 1.15 -9.16 6.97
CA ASN A 246 0.71 -8.45 8.17
C ASN A 246 1.92 -8.13 9.03
N ILE A 247 1.92 -6.94 9.62
CA ILE A 247 3.00 -6.41 10.46
C ILE A 247 2.37 -5.83 11.73
N ASP A 248 2.76 -6.34 12.88
CA ASP A 248 2.48 -5.77 14.19
C ASP A 248 3.83 -5.60 14.92
N ALA A 249 4.15 -4.36 15.34
CA ALA A 249 5.41 -4.08 16.02
C ALA A 249 5.25 -3.00 17.09
N THR A 250 6.17 -2.97 18.07
CA THR A 250 6.22 -1.96 19.14
C THR A 250 7.59 -1.31 19.13
N ALA A 251 7.65 0.01 19.10
CA ALA A 251 8.89 0.78 19.20
C ALA A 251 9.53 0.65 20.59
N ALA A 252 10.85 0.81 20.66
CA ALA A 252 11.64 0.79 21.90
C ALA A 252 11.32 1.98 22.82
#